data_8daf4ae462e13fecf6a4f9ce870412e9
#
_entry.id   8daf4ae462e13fecf6a4f9ce870412e9
#
_cell.length_a   1.000
_cell.length_b   1.000
_cell.length_c   1.000
_cell.angle_alpha   90.00
_cell.angle_beta   90.00
_cell.angle_gamma   90.00
#
_symmetry.space_group_name_H-M   'P 1'
#
loop_
_entity.id
_entity.type
_entity.pdbx_description
1 polymer ?
#
loop_
_entity_poly.entity_id
_entity_poly.type
_entity_poly.pdbx_seq_one_letter_code
_entity_poly.pdbx_strand_id
1 'polypeptide(L)'
;MLINFLRLLPPETAHQITLKLLKSNFKIYRNKTQQFKTLKQTILGIDFPNPLGLAAGFDKNAEVIKSMLSFGFGFVEVGTITPKPQKGNQKPRIFRLIEDEAVINHLGFNNDGCEKILKNLKSFYKNDNYAGVVGINIGKNKSTQNDIDDYLYCIEKLGSYGNYITINISSPNTPGLRDLQLRGRIETLIKKIQNKQNEIKQIINKPIFIKISPDLNDEQLRDIALMSLANNVKGLIISN
;
A
#
# COMPACT_ATOMS: atom_id res chain seq x y z
N MET A 1 -7.41 11.35 -25.95
CA MET A 1 -7.31 12.81 -25.74
C MET A 1 -6.94 13.18 -24.31
N LEU A 2 -7.70 12.79 -23.26
CA LEU A 2 -7.40 13.10 -21.86
C LEU A 2 -6.02 12.62 -21.39
N ILE A 3 -5.64 11.39 -21.69
CA ILE A 3 -4.32 10.81 -21.32
C ILE A 3 -3.17 11.62 -21.91
N ASN A 4 -3.28 12.02 -23.20
CA ASN A 4 -2.24 12.82 -23.84
C ASN A 4 -2.10 14.20 -23.20
N PHE A 5 -3.22 14.81 -22.81
CA PHE A 5 -3.19 16.06 -22.05
C PHE A 5 -2.51 15.91 -20.68
N LEU A 6 -2.85 14.85 -19.93
CA LEU A 6 -2.23 14.59 -18.62
C LEU A 6 -0.72 14.33 -18.72
N ARG A 7 -0.24 13.79 -19.86
CA ARG A 7 1.20 13.58 -20.10
C ARG A 7 1.97 14.88 -20.29
N LEU A 8 1.32 15.97 -20.68
CA LEU A 8 1.96 17.30 -20.82
C LEU A 8 2.15 18.00 -19.48
N LEU A 9 1.42 17.59 -18.44
CA LEU A 9 1.50 18.22 -17.12
C LEU A 9 2.67 17.64 -16.31
N PRO A 10 3.22 18.41 -15.34
CA PRO A 10 4.14 17.87 -14.35
C PRO A 10 3.56 16.59 -13.70
N PRO A 11 4.37 15.53 -13.49
CA PRO A 11 3.86 14.21 -13.09
C PRO A 11 2.98 14.22 -11.86
N GLU A 12 3.36 14.95 -10.80
CA GLU A 12 2.58 15.01 -9.56
C GLU A 12 1.28 15.79 -9.73
N THR A 13 1.28 16.84 -10.58
CA THR A 13 0.06 17.59 -10.93
C THR A 13 -0.91 16.71 -11.70
N ALA A 14 -0.41 15.95 -12.69
CA ALA A 14 -1.22 14.98 -13.44
C ALA A 14 -1.86 13.95 -12.51
N HIS A 15 -1.09 13.39 -11.56
CA HIS A 15 -1.60 12.45 -10.56
C HIS A 15 -2.71 13.08 -9.71
N GLN A 16 -2.52 14.29 -9.18
CA GLN A 16 -3.53 14.97 -8.37
C GLN A 16 -4.82 15.26 -9.14
N ILE A 17 -4.72 15.69 -10.40
CA ILE A 17 -5.88 15.91 -11.27
C ILE A 17 -6.60 14.58 -11.51
N THR A 18 -5.86 13.52 -11.78
CA THR A 18 -6.43 12.17 -11.97
C THR A 18 -7.21 11.71 -10.73
N LEU A 19 -6.65 11.87 -9.53
CA LEU A 19 -7.36 11.54 -8.29
C LEU A 19 -8.66 12.35 -8.12
N LYS A 20 -8.63 13.67 -8.41
CA LYS A 20 -9.83 14.52 -8.34
C LYS A 20 -10.91 14.06 -9.33
N LEU A 21 -10.54 13.74 -10.56
CA LEU A 21 -11.48 13.22 -11.57
C LEU A 21 -12.08 11.89 -11.14
N LEU A 22 -11.27 10.96 -10.62
CA LEU A 22 -11.73 9.66 -10.13
C LEU A 22 -12.66 9.78 -8.93
N LYS A 23 -12.39 10.74 -8.03
CA LYS A 23 -13.20 11.02 -6.84
C LYS A 23 -14.57 11.63 -7.19
N SER A 24 -14.65 12.44 -8.25
CA SER A 24 -15.88 13.10 -8.67
C SER A 24 -16.93 12.16 -9.30
N ASN A 25 -16.71 10.84 -9.32
CA ASN A 25 -17.56 9.88 -10.03
C ASN A 25 -17.78 10.22 -11.51
N PHE A 26 -16.91 11.04 -12.10
CA PHE A 26 -16.96 11.30 -13.52
C PHE A 26 -16.99 9.94 -14.23
N LYS A 27 -18.01 9.70 -15.06
CA LYS A 27 -18.17 8.43 -15.82
C LYS A 27 -17.08 8.31 -16.89
N ILE A 28 -15.84 8.18 -16.43
CA ILE A 28 -14.72 7.83 -17.29
C ILE A 28 -14.92 6.35 -17.60
N TYR A 29 -15.52 6.07 -18.77
CA TYR A 29 -15.66 4.76 -19.37
C TYR A 29 -15.88 3.60 -18.40
N ARG A 30 -17.13 3.42 -17.95
CA ARG A 30 -17.58 2.13 -17.40
C ARG A 30 -17.83 1.17 -18.54
N ASN A 31 -16.80 0.70 -19.19
CA ASN A 31 -16.92 -0.57 -19.86
C ASN A 31 -17.22 -1.60 -18.78
N LYS A 32 -18.25 -2.44 -18.99
CA LYS A 32 -18.45 -3.63 -18.15
C LYS A 32 -17.14 -4.41 -18.20
N THR A 33 -16.35 -4.32 -17.14
CA THR A 33 -15.11 -5.09 -17.05
C THR A 33 -15.50 -6.55 -17.14
N GLN A 34 -15.00 -7.22 -18.18
CA GLN A 34 -15.25 -8.63 -18.38
C GLN A 34 -14.54 -9.38 -17.26
N GLN A 35 -15.32 -10.01 -16.39
CA GLN A 35 -14.77 -10.86 -15.34
C GLN A 35 -14.55 -12.27 -15.91
N PHE A 36 -13.31 -12.69 -15.93
CA PHE A 36 -12.95 -14.05 -16.33
C PHE A 36 -12.92 -14.95 -15.08
N LYS A 37 -13.87 -15.88 -14.98
CA LYS A 37 -13.94 -16.82 -13.85
C LYS A 37 -12.66 -17.63 -13.67
N THR A 38 -11.93 -17.89 -14.75
CA THR A 38 -10.64 -18.60 -14.75
C THR A 38 -9.51 -17.83 -14.08
N LEU A 39 -9.65 -16.51 -13.88
CA LEU A 39 -8.66 -15.68 -13.23
C LEU A 39 -8.91 -15.54 -11.72
N LYS A 40 -10.06 -16.02 -11.22
CA LYS A 40 -10.38 -15.99 -9.80
C LYS A 40 -9.46 -16.92 -9.03
N GLN A 41 -8.91 -16.43 -7.92
CA GLN A 41 -8.05 -17.18 -7.02
C GLN A 41 -8.43 -16.92 -5.56
N THR A 42 -8.38 -17.95 -4.74
CA THR A 42 -8.52 -17.82 -3.28
C THR A 42 -7.16 -18.03 -2.64
N ILE A 43 -6.60 -17.00 -2.04
CA ILE A 43 -5.28 -17.02 -1.40
C ILE A 43 -5.43 -16.56 0.05
N LEU A 44 -4.96 -17.37 1.00
CA LEU A 44 -5.05 -17.09 2.45
C LEU A 44 -6.48 -16.74 2.90
N GLY A 45 -7.48 -17.38 2.31
CA GLY A 45 -8.89 -17.13 2.61
C GLY A 45 -9.48 -15.85 2.00
N ILE A 46 -8.74 -15.15 1.15
CA ILE A 46 -9.19 -13.96 0.42
C ILE A 46 -9.49 -14.34 -1.03
N ASP A 47 -10.70 -14.02 -1.48
CA ASP A 47 -11.14 -14.23 -2.86
C ASP A 47 -10.72 -13.06 -3.75
N PHE A 48 -9.73 -13.27 -4.60
CA PHE A 48 -9.29 -12.31 -5.61
C PHE A 48 -10.00 -12.59 -6.93
N PRO A 49 -10.78 -11.64 -7.47
CA PRO A 49 -11.49 -11.84 -8.74
C PRO A 49 -10.55 -11.99 -9.95
N ASN A 50 -9.34 -11.45 -9.86
CA ASN A 50 -8.24 -11.62 -10.80
C ASN A 50 -6.90 -11.24 -10.11
N PRO A 51 -5.74 -11.63 -10.68
CA PRO A 51 -4.43 -11.38 -10.07
C PRO A 51 -3.88 -9.96 -10.30
N LEU A 52 -4.57 -9.11 -11.06
CA LEU A 52 -4.10 -7.74 -11.32
C LEU A 52 -4.53 -6.80 -10.20
N GLY A 53 -3.57 -6.31 -9.44
CA GLY A 53 -3.80 -5.34 -8.35
C GLY A 53 -3.19 -3.98 -8.62
N LEU A 54 -3.76 -2.95 -7.99
CA LEU A 54 -3.15 -1.63 -7.93
C LEU A 54 -2.28 -1.54 -6.67
N ALA A 55 -0.97 -1.37 -6.87
CA ALA A 55 -0.01 -1.25 -5.78
C ALA A 55 -0.18 0.05 -4.98
N ALA A 56 0.27 0.04 -3.72
CA ALA A 56 0.38 1.24 -2.90
C ALA A 56 1.22 2.33 -3.58
N GLY A 57 0.87 3.59 -3.35
CA GLY A 57 1.53 4.74 -3.93
C GLY A 57 0.67 5.55 -4.88
N PHE A 58 -0.33 4.95 -5.52
CA PHE A 58 -1.30 5.68 -6.35
C PHE A 58 -2.39 6.31 -5.48
N ASP A 59 -3.15 5.51 -4.74
CA ASP A 59 -4.15 6.00 -3.78
C ASP A 59 -3.60 6.01 -2.37
N LYS A 60 -2.84 7.06 -2.04
CA LYS A 60 -2.17 7.15 -0.74
C LYS A 60 -3.11 7.37 0.43
N ASN A 61 -4.27 7.96 0.16
CA ASN A 61 -5.21 8.43 1.18
C ASN A 61 -6.55 7.68 1.18
N ALA A 62 -6.66 6.56 0.45
CA ALA A 62 -7.91 5.80 0.31
C ALA A 62 -9.08 6.65 -0.23
N GLU A 63 -8.84 7.46 -1.26
CA GLU A 63 -9.82 8.38 -1.83
C GLU A 63 -10.55 7.83 -3.06
N VAL A 64 -9.94 6.87 -3.77
CA VAL A 64 -10.42 6.40 -5.08
C VAL A 64 -10.52 4.87 -5.21
N ILE A 65 -10.58 4.15 -4.10
CA ILE A 65 -10.68 2.67 -4.05
C ILE A 65 -11.81 2.19 -4.98
N LYS A 66 -13.01 2.76 -4.82
CA LYS A 66 -14.18 2.42 -5.61
C LYS A 66 -13.93 2.54 -7.12
N SER A 67 -13.33 3.64 -7.53
CA SER A 67 -13.04 3.91 -8.94
C SER A 67 -12.04 2.91 -9.49
N MET A 68 -10.99 2.59 -8.73
CA MET A 68 -9.98 1.61 -9.15
C MET A 68 -10.55 0.21 -9.30
N LEU A 69 -11.32 -0.26 -8.33
CA LEU A 69 -12.03 -1.54 -8.44
C LEU A 69 -12.99 -1.57 -9.64
N SER A 70 -13.64 -0.44 -9.96
CA SER A 70 -14.53 -0.33 -11.12
C SER A 70 -13.81 -0.36 -12.47
N PHE A 71 -12.50 -0.10 -12.50
CA PHE A 71 -11.65 -0.28 -13.69
C PHE A 71 -11.22 -1.73 -13.90
N GLY A 72 -11.55 -2.65 -12.99
CA GLY A 72 -11.29 -4.07 -13.11
C GLY A 72 -10.09 -4.59 -12.36
N PHE A 73 -9.44 -3.76 -11.55
CA PHE A 73 -8.46 -4.28 -10.62
C PHE A 73 -9.10 -5.30 -9.67
N GLY A 74 -8.47 -6.45 -9.51
CA GLY A 74 -8.90 -7.49 -8.58
C GLY A 74 -8.73 -7.08 -7.13
N PHE A 75 -7.77 -6.18 -6.86
CA PHE A 75 -7.53 -5.61 -5.54
C PHE A 75 -6.84 -4.25 -5.65
N VAL A 76 -6.94 -3.48 -4.57
CA VAL A 76 -6.30 -2.15 -4.47
C VAL A 76 -5.56 -2.07 -3.14
N GLU A 77 -4.29 -1.70 -3.17
CA GLU A 77 -3.51 -1.42 -1.98
C GLU A 77 -3.39 0.09 -1.78
N VAL A 78 -3.92 0.60 -0.65
CA VAL A 78 -3.87 2.02 -0.30
C VAL A 78 -2.68 2.33 0.61
N GLY A 79 -2.16 3.53 0.51
CA GLY A 79 -0.99 3.97 1.29
C GLY A 79 0.23 4.27 0.41
N THR A 80 1.42 4.32 0.98
CA THR A 80 1.82 3.99 2.34
C THR A 80 1.30 5.04 3.32
N ILE A 81 0.71 4.56 4.40
CA ILE A 81 0.07 5.37 5.45
C ILE A 81 1.01 5.47 6.64
N THR A 82 1.14 6.66 7.20
CA THR A 82 1.90 6.91 8.43
C THR A 82 0.96 7.43 9.53
N PRO A 83 1.29 7.29 10.83
CA PRO A 83 0.45 7.79 11.92
C PRO A 83 0.07 9.25 11.75
N LYS A 84 1.07 10.12 11.55
CA LYS A 84 0.88 11.56 11.38
C LYS A 84 0.89 11.94 9.90
N PRO A 85 0.19 13.01 9.48
CA PRO A 85 0.32 13.58 8.15
C PRO A 85 1.77 13.92 7.84
N GLN A 86 2.17 13.70 6.59
CA GLN A 86 3.55 13.93 6.16
C GLN A 86 3.58 14.48 4.74
N LYS A 87 4.27 15.62 4.55
CA LYS A 87 4.38 16.26 3.23
C LYS A 87 5.24 15.48 2.24
N GLY A 88 6.11 14.58 2.77
CA GLY A 88 7.13 13.89 1.97
C GLY A 88 8.32 14.77 1.64
N ASN A 89 9.11 14.35 0.66
CA ASN A 89 10.32 15.07 0.23
C ASN A 89 9.99 16.31 -0.59
N GLN A 90 10.99 17.18 -0.79
CA GLN A 90 10.87 18.40 -1.58
C GLN A 90 10.53 18.07 -3.04
N LYS A 91 9.75 18.94 -3.67
CA LYS A 91 9.44 18.87 -5.11
C LYS A 91 10.54 19.58 -5.94
N PRO A 92 10.75 19.15 -7.22
CA PRO A 92 10.11 18.03 -7.93
C PRO A 92 10.60 16.67 -7.39
N ARG A 93 9.73 15.65 -7.39
CA ARG A 93 10.02 14.34 -6.78
C ARG A 93 9.39 13.16 -7.53
N ILE A 94 8.92 13.40 -8.74
CA ILE A 94 8.51 12.40 -9.72
C ILE A 94 9.04 12.83 -11.08
N PHE A 95 9.75 11.93 -11.75
CA PHE A 95 10.37 12.17 -13.05
C PHE A 95 9.97 11.08 -14.02
N ARG A 96 9.55 11.47 -15.23
CA ARG A 96 9.28 10.55 -16.32
C ARG A 96 10.54 10.38 -17.15
N LEU A 97 10.92 9.15 -17.39
CA LEU A 97 11.98 8.77 -18.31
C LEU A 97 11.27 8.30 -19.59
N ILE A 98 11.06 9.21 -20.54
CA ILE A 98 10.20 8.96 -21.71
C ILE A 98 10.81 7.91 -22.62
N GLU A 99 12.12 7.95 -22.82
CA GLU A 99 12.86 7.00 -23.68
C GLU A 99 12.86 5.60 -23.11
N ASP A 100 12.89 5.45 -21.77
CA ASP A 100 12.89 4.17 -21.08
C ASP A 100 11.48 3.69 -20.69
N GLU A 101 10.43 4.45 -21.05
CA GLU A 101 9.06 4.22 -20.62
C GLU A 101 8.91 4.03 -19.08
N ALA A 102 9.75 4.72 -18.30
CA ALA A 102 9.88 4.53 -16.86
C ALA A 102 9.56 5.79 -16.05
N VAL A 103 9.42 5.61 -14.73
CA VAL A 103 9.20 6.70 -13.77
C VAL A 103 10.12 6.52 -12.56
N ILE A 104 10.85 7.57 -12.23
CA ILE A 104 11.60 7.65 -10.98
C ILE A 104 10.83 8.52 -9.98
N ASN A 105 10.81 8.11 -8.72
CA ASN A 105 10.26 8.93 -7.66
C ASN A 105 11.10 8.90 -6.38
N HIS A 106 11.04 10.00 -5.62
CA HIS A 106 11.53 10.09 -4.24
C HIS A 106 10.52 10.77 -3.32
N LEU A 107 9.29 10.25 -3.34
CA LEU A 107 8.12 10.84 -2.69
C LEU A 107 8.23 10.98 -1.18
N GLY A 108 8.78 9.99 -0.47
CA GLY A 108 8.98 10.03 0.98
C GLY A 108 7.66 9.90 1.78
N PHE A 109 6.77 9.01 1.37
CA PHE A 109 5.51 8.68 2.05
C PHE A 109 4.59 9.89 2.33
N ASN A 110 4.43 10.77 1.35
CA ASN A 110 3.47 11.86 1.47
C ASN A 110 2.04 11.32 1.57
N ASN A 111 1.37 11.62 2.69
CA ASN A 111 0.00 11.19 2.98
C ASN A 111 -0.64 12.08 4.05
N ASP A 112 -1.97 11.99 4.20
CA ASP A 112 -2.76 12.83 5.11
C ASP A 112 -2.85 12.28 6.55
N GLY A 113 -2.12 11.21 6.85
CA GLY A 113 -2.08 10.58 8.16
C GLY A 113 -3.25 9.62 8.44
N CYS A 114 -3.02 8.76 9.41
CA CYS A 114 -3.89 7.64 9.76
C CYS A 114 -5.35 8.06 10.02
N GLU A 115 -5.58 9.12 10.79
CA GLU A 115 -6.92 9.55 11.19
C GLU A 115 -7.77 10.05 9.99
N LYS A 116 -7.15 10.76 9.05
CA LYS A 116 -7.86 11.20 7.82
C LYS A 116 -8.20 10.02 6.93
N ILE A 117 -7.25 9.10 6.78
CA ILE A 117 -7.42 7.90 5.95
C ILE A 117 -8.45 6.95 6.56
N LEU A 118 -8.50 6.83 7.89
CA LEU A 118 -9.55 6.10 8.59
C LEU A 118 -10.96 6.63 8.25
N LYS A 119 -11.12 7.96 8.17
CA LYS A 119 -12.40 8.57 7.77
C LYS A 119 -12.77 8.20 6.32
N ASN A 120 -11.80 8.19 5.42
CA ASN A 120 -12.01 7.81 4.03
C ASN A 120 -12.39 6.33 3.89
N LEU A 121 -11.70 5.43 4.60
CA LEU A 121 -12.03 4.00 4.65
C LEU A 121 -13.42 3.75 5.24
N LYS A 122 -13.78 4.41 6.34
CA LYS A 122 -15.13 4.34 6.91
C LYS A 122 -16.19 4.79 5.90
N SER A 123 -15.93 5.86 5.14
CA SER A 123 -16.83 6.33 4.10
C SER A 123 -16.98 5.35 2.94
N PHE A 124 -15.90 4.69 2.54
CA PHE A 124 -15.92 3.64 1.52
C PHE A 124 -16.81 2.46 1.95
N TYR A 125 -16.65 1.95 3.18
CA TYR A 125 -17.38 0.80 3.70
C TYR A 125 -18.84 1.10 4.13
N LYS A 126 -19.23 2.36 4.30
CA LYS A 126 -20.63 2.71 4.58
C LYS A 126 -21.58 2.36 3.43
N ASN A 127 -21.08 2.23 2.24
CA ASN A 127 -21.87 1.85 1.07
C ASN A 127 -21.74 0.33 0.88
N ASP A 128 -22.57 -0.47 1.55
CA ASP A 128 -22.54 -1.93 1.71
C ASP A 128 -22.45 -2.78 0.42
N ASN A 129 -22.42 -2.17 -0.76
CA ASN A 129 -22.42 -2.87 -2.04
C ASN A 129 -21.04 -3.06 -2.69
N TYR A 130 -19.93 -2.79 -1.96
CA TYR A 130 -18.59 -2.96 -2.51
C TYR A 130 -17.91 -4.24 -2.03
N ALA A 131 -18.01 -5.29 -2.85
CA ALA A 131 -17.18 -6.47 -2.78
C ALA A 131 -15.87 -6.19 -3.55
N GLY A 132 -14.81 -5.86 -2.83
CA GLY A 132 -13.47 -5.68 -3.43
C GLY A 132 -12.40 -5.93 -2.40
N VAL A 133 -11.25 -6.43 -2.84
CA VAL A 133 -10.12 -6.69 -1.96
C VAL A 133 -9.32 -5.40 -1.79
N VAL A 134 -9.15 -4.99 -0.53
CA VAL A 134 -8.39 -3.79 -0.15
C VAL A 134 -7.23 -4.18 0.75
N GLY A 135 -6.01 -3.83 0.34
CA GLY A 135 -4.80 -3.90 1.16
C GLY A 135 -4.53 -2.57 1.84
N ILE A 136 -4.05 -2.62 3.08
CA ILE A 136 -3.61 -1.45 3.85
C ILE A 136 -2.10 -1.47 3.96
N ASN A 137 -1.42 -0.58 3.24
CA ASN A 137 0.03 -0.45 3.27
C ASN A 137 0.43 0.62 4.31
N ILE A 138 1.24 0.22 5.30
CA ILE A 138 1.64 1.08 6.40
C ILE A 138 3.15 1.23 6.49
N GLY A 139 3.58 2.37 6.99
CA GLY A 139 4.97 2.71 7.19
C GLY A 139 5.17 3.69 8.35
N LYS A 140 6.42 4.06 8.60
CA LYS A 140 6.76 5.02 9.66
C LYS A 140 6.82 6.47 9.15
N ASN A 141 6.59 7.43 10.05
CA ASN A 141 6.90 8.83 9.80
C ASN A 141 8.42 9.05 9.73
N LYS A 142 8.83 10.04 8.97
CA LYS A 142 10.26 10.40 8.82
C LYS A 142 10.90 10.84 10.14
N SER A 143 10.12 11.51 10.99
CA SER A 143 10.57 12.09 12.26
C SER A 143 10.44 11.16 13.47
N THR A 144 9.95 9.94 13.30
CA THR A 144 9.73 9.01 14.42
C THR A 144 11.04 8.38 14.85
N GLN A 145 11.29 8.39 16.18
CA GLN A 145 12.46 7.78 16.79
C GLN A 145 12.28 6.27 16.99
N ASN A 146 11.13 5.84 17.52
CA ASN A 146 10.79 4.44 17.67
C ASN A 146 9.96 3.94 16.47
N ASP A 147 10.63 3.39 15.50
CA ASP A 147 10.05 2.99 14.20
C ASP A 147 8.85 2.05 14.34
N ILE A 148 8.91 1.13 15.30
CA ILE A 148 7.91 0.06 15.44
C ILE A 148 6.56 0.60 15.93
N ASP A 149 6.56 1.60 16.79
CA ASP A 149 5.32 2.17 17.35
C ASP A 149 4.41 2.74 16.26
N ASP A 150 4.98 3.28 15.21
CA ASP A 150 4.22 3.79 14.06
C ASP A 150 3.43 2.68 13.35
N TYR A 151 4.05 1.50 13.17
CA TYR A 151 3.37 0.35 12.58
C TYR A 151 2.28 -0.16 13.50
N LEU A 152 2.55 -0.30 14.79
CA LEU A 152 1.56 -0.78 15.77
C LEU A 152 0.36 0.17 15.86
N TYR A 153 0.58 1.48 15.85
CA TYR A 153 -0.48 2.48 15.82
C TYR A 153 -1.36 2.33 14.57
N CYS A 154 -0.74 2.25 13.38
CA CYS A 154 -1.50 2.09 12.14
C CYS A 154 -2.28 0.76 12.09
N ILE A 155 -1.70 -0.34 12.59
CA ILE A 155 -2.39 -1.64 12.69
C ILE A 155 -3.63 -1.53 13.57
N GLU A 156 -3.51 -0.90 14.74
CA GLU A 156 -4.62 -0.73 15.67
C GLU A 156 -5.77 0.08 15.04
N LYS A 157 -5.46 1.16 14.34
CA LYS A 157 -6.46 2.06 13.77
C LYS A 157 -7.08 1.55 12.47
N LEU A 158 -6.29 0.94 11.60
CA LEU A 158 -6.67 0.65 10.22
C LEU A 158 -6.80 -0.83 9.92
N GLY A 159 -6.21 -1.70 10.72
CA GLY A 159 -6.11 -3.13 10.42
C GLY A 159 -7.45 -3.81 10.17
N SER A 160 -8.53 -3.37 10.83
CA SER A 160 -9.87 -3.92 10.62
C SER A 160 -10.47 -3.61 9.24
N TYR A 161 -9.99 -2.56 8.58
CA TYR A 161 -10.55 -2.05 7.30
C TYR A 161 -9.91 -2.66 6.05
N GLY A 162 -8.79 -3.37 6.16
CA GLY A 162 -8.19 -4.08 5.03
C GLY A 162 -8.54 -5.57 5.01
N ASN A 163 -8.48 -6.20 3.85
CA ASN A 163 -8.48 -7.66 3.75
C ASN A 163 -7.13 -8.24 4.15
N TYR A 164 -6.05 -7.49 3.93
CA TYR A 164 -4.69 -7.78 4.36
C TYR A 164 -3.96 -6.49 4.75
N ILE A 165 -2.84 -6.63 5.44
CA ILE A 165 -1.98 -5.53 5.87
C ILE A 165 -0.59 -5.72 5.26
N THR A 166 -0.03 -4.65 4.70
CA THR A 166 1.35 -4.63 4.18
C THR A 166 2.24 -3.77 5.06
N ILE A 167 3.28 -4.37 5.60
CA ILE A 167 4.34 -3.70 6.35
C ILE A 167 5.39 -3.24 5.35
N ASN A 168 5.43 -1.95 5.08
CA ASN A 168 6.35 -1.38 4.09
C ASN A 168 7.67 -0.98 4.74
N ILE A 169 8.71 -1.76 4.49
CA ILE A 169 10.09 -1.48 4.92
C ILE A 169 11.04 -1.31 3.72
N SER A 170 10.47 -1.13 2.51
CA SER A 170 11.22 -1.16 1.25
C SER A 170 11.68 0.22 0.75
N SER A 171 11.05 1.31 1.19
CA SER A 171 11.30 2.63 0.60
C SER A 171 12.70 3.17 0.90
N PRO A 172 13.44 3.62 -0.11
CA PRO A 172 14.72 4.31 0.09
C PRO A 172 14.54 5.76 0.56
N ASN A 173 13.31 6.28 0.47
CA ASN A 173 13.00 7.70 0.59
C ASN A 173 12.68 8.13 2.03
N THR A 174 12.76 7.20 2.99
CA THR A 174 12.59 7.44 4.42
C THR A 174 13.84 7.00 5.15
N PRO A 175 14.59 7.90 5.79
CA PRO A 175 15.84 7.57 6.48
C PRO A 175 15.66 6.43 7.49
N GLY A 176 16.60 5.49 7.51
CA GLY A 176 16.63 4.36 8.44
C GLY A 176 15.55 3.30 8.21
N LEU A 177 14.62 3.49 7.25
CA LEU A 177 13.55 2.52 7.02
C LEU A 177 14.08 1.16 6.57
N ARG A 178 15.04 1.16 5.65
CA ARG A 178 15.64 -0.07 5.12
C ARG A 178 16.47 -0.84 6.16
N ASP A 179 16.92 -0.17 7.22
CA ASP A 179 17.60 -0.84 8.33
C ASP A 179 16.68 -1.82 9.07
N LEU A 180 15.34 -1.64 8.93
CA LEU A 180 14.37 -2.62 9.44
C LEU A 180 14.42 -3.96 8.71
N GLN A 181 15.08 -4.04 7.56
CA GLN A 181 15.31 -5.30 6.82
C GLN A 181 16.50 -6.11 7.38
N LEU A 182 17.30 -5.52 8.24
CA LEU A 182 18.38 -6.24 8.93
C LEU A 182 17.80 -7.29 9.88
N ARG A 183 18.40 -8.49 9.90
CA ARG A 183 17.89 -9.71 10.55
C ARG A 183 17.28 -9.50 11.93
N GLY A 184 18.01 -8.92 12.87
CA GLY A 184 17.51 -8.73 14.25
C GLY A 184 16.38 -7.68 14.35
N ARG A 185 16.40 -6.65 13.48
CA ARG A 185 15.37 -5.60 13.49
C ARG A 185 14.07 -6.06 12.88
N ILE A 186 14.13 -6.79 11.76
CA ILE A 186 12.93 -7.32 11.10
C ILE A 186 12.23 -8.36 11.98
N GLU A 187 13.00 -9.23 12.66
CA GLU A 187 12.45 -10.22 13.58
C GLU A 187 11.72 -9.56 14.74
N THR A 188 12.32 -8.54 15.35
CA THR A 188 11.70 -7.75 16.43
C THR A 188 10.42 -7.09 15.96
N LEU A 189 10.43 -6.48 14.76
CA LEU A 189 9.26 -5.85 14.16
C LEU A 189 8.13 -6.86 13.99
N ILE A 190 8.41 -8.02 13.39
CA ILE A 190 7.40 -9.05 13.14
C ILE A 190 6.79 -9.56 14.42
N LYS A 191 7.60 -9.90 15.43
CA LYS A 191 7.11 -10.38 16.72
C LYS A 191 6.18 -9.38 17.40
N LYS A 192 6.55 -8.09 17.41
CA LYS A 192 5.69 -7.03 17.97
C LYS A 192 4.39 -6.86 17.19
N ILE A 193 4.44 -6.95 15.86
CA ILE A 193 3.25 -6.88 15.01
C ILE A 193 2.32 -8.06 15.27
N GLN A 194 2.85 -9.27 15.36
CA GLN A 194 2.05 -10.49 15.65
C GLN A 194 1.41 -10.43 17.05
N ASN A 195 2.17 -9.96 18.05
CA ASN A 195 1.61 -9.75 19.38
C ASN A 195 0.45 -8.75 19.34
N LYS A 196 0.64 -7.61 18.67
CA LYS A 196 -0.43 -6.61 18.49
C LYS A 196 -1.62 -7.16 17.72
N GLN A 197 -1.39 -7.98 16.71
CA GLN A 197 -2.43 -8.64 15.95
C GLN A 197 -3.27 -9.58 16.83
N ASN A 198 -2.64 -10.34 17.72
CA ASN A 198 -3.31 -11.24 18.64
C ASN A 198 -4.17 -10.53 19.69
N GLU A 199 -3.84 -9.30 20.05
CA GLU A 199 -4.62 -8.45 20.96
C GLU A 199 -5.92 -7.95 20.33
N ILE A 200 -6.01 -7.90 19.00
CA ILE A 200 -7.13 -7.26 18.28
C ILE A 200 -7.97 -8.32 17.56
N LYS A 201 -9.11 -8.68 18.15
CA LYS A 201 -10.01 -9.73 17.63
C LYS A 201 -10.35 -9.58 16.14
N GLN A 202 -10.52 -8.35 15.64
CA GLN A 202 -10.93 -8.08 14.27
C GLN A 202 -9.83 -8.36 13.23
N ILE A 203 -8.59 -8.53 13.66
CA ILE A 203 -7.45 -8.73 12.76
C ILE A 203 -6.63 -9.99 13.05
N ILE A 204 -7.02 -10.78 14.05
CA ILE A 204 -6.23 -11.94 14.52
C ILE A 204 -5.84 -12.92 13.41
N ASN A 205 -6.70 -13.10 12.42
CA ASN A 205 -6.48 -13.99 11.27
C ASN A 205 -6.15 -13.24 9.97
N LYS A 206 -5.98 -11.92 9.99
CA LYS A 206 -5.66 -11.18 8.75
C LYS A 206 -4.26 -11.49 8.26
N PRO A 207 -4.08 -11.76 6.96
CA PRO A 207 -2.75 -11.89 6.41
C PRO A 207 -1.94 -10.60 6.56
N ILE A 208 -0.71 -10.73 7.04
CA ILE A 208 0.28 -9.67 7.08
C ILE A 208 1.37 -10.01 6.09
N PHE A 209 1.62 -9.09 5.16
CA PHE A 209 2.69 -9.15 4.17
C PHE A 209 3.80 -8.17 4.53
N ILE A 210 5.02 -8.50 4.12
CA ILE A 210 6.17 -7.62 4.26
C ILE A 210 6.61 -7.21 2.86
N LYS A 211 6.66 -5.89 2.60
CA LYS A 211 7.18 -5.36 1.34
C LYS A 211 8.64 -4.99 1.49
N ILE A 212 9.49 -5.64 0.69
CA ILE A 212 10.94 -5.53 0.74
C ILE A 212 11.51 -4.69 -0.41
N SER A 213 12.76 -4.23 -0.23
CA SER A 213 13.51 -3.48 -1.24
C SER A 213 13.99 -4.37 -2.38
N PRO A 214 14.09 -3.85 -3.62
CA PRO A 214 14.73 -4.56 -4.72
C PRO A 214 16.27 -4.61 -4.61
N ASP A 215 16.86 -3.77 -3.75
CA ASP A 215 18.32 -3.57 -3.68
C ASP A 215 18.98 -4.42 -2.58
N LEU A 216 18.35 -5.53 -2.20
CA LEU A 216 18.89 -6.48 -1.22
C LEU A 216 19.94 -7.38 -1.90
N ASN A 217 21.05 -7.66 -1.19
CA ASN A 217 22.00 -8.68 -1.61
C ASN A 217 21.49 -10.10 -1.25
N ASP A 218 22.17 -11.12 -1.75
CA ASP A 218 21.76 -12.53 -1.59
C ASP A 218 21.71 -12.96 -0.12
N GLU A 219 22.63 -12.48 0.73
CA GLU A 219 22.63 -12.77 2.16
C GLU A 219 21.39 -12.18 2.85
N GLN A 220 21.08 -10.93 2.57
CA GLN A 220 19.88 -10.25 3.10
C GLN A 220 18.59 -10.91 2.62
N LEU A 221 18.52 -11.31 1.35
CA LEU A 221 17.38 -12.06 0.80
C LEU A 221 17.18 -13.39 1.51
N ARG A 222 18.29 -14.12 1.73
CA ARG A 222 18.28 -15.40 2.46
C ARG A 222 17.82 -15.22 3.90
N ASP A 223 18.33 -14.21 4.60
CA ASP A 223 17.96 -13.90 5.98
C ASP A 223 16.46 -13.57 6.09
N ILE A 224 15.94 -12.74 5.18
CA ILE A 224 14.50 -12.40 5.16
C ILE A 224 13.66 -13.63 4.88
N ALA A 225 14.07 -14.50 3.95
CA ALA A 225 13.34 -15.72 3.63
C ALA A 225 13.27 -16.67 4.85
N LEU A 226 14.45 -16.95 5.46
CA LEU A 226 14.52 -17.82 6.64
C LEU A 226 13.73 -17.26 7.83
N MET A 227 13.84 -15.97 8.08
CA MET A 227 13.12 -15.30 9.15
C MET A 227 11.60 -15.32 8.87
N SER A 228 11.17 -15.10 7.62
CA SER A 228 9.76 -15.14 7.24
C SER A 228 9.15 -16.52 7.47
N LEU A 229 9.88 -17.59 7.14
CA LEU A 229 9.47 -18.96 7.40
C LEU A 229 9.40 -19.25 8.91
N ALA A 230 10.47 -18.88 9.66
CA ALA A 230 10.53 -19.13 11.11
C ALA A 230 9.43 -18.41 11.91
N ASN A 231 8.98 -17.25 11.45
CA ASN A 231 7.95 -16.45 12.11
C ASN A 231 6.58 -16.52 11.41
N ASN A 232 6.36 -17.49 10.50
CA ASN A 232 5.09 -17.71 9.84
C ASN A 232 4.51 -16.45 9.17
N VAL A 233 5.37 -15.63 8.54
CA VAL A 233 4.94 -14.48 7.72
C VAL A 233 4.14 -14.99 6.53
N LYS A 234 2.98 -14.41 6.27
CA LYS A 234 2.03 -14.95 5.29
C LYS A 234 2.43 -14.70 3.84
N GLY A 235 3.32 -13.75 3.58
CA GLY A 235 3.86 -13.49 2.25
C GLY A 235 4.80 -12.30 2.20
N LEU A 236 5.56 -12.24 1.11
CA LEU A 236 6.44 -11.13 0.78
C LEU A 236 5.94 -10.43 -0.48
N ILE A 237 6.03 -9.09 -0.50
CA ILE A 237 5.80 -8.30 -1.72
C ILE A 237 7.18 -7.92 -2.29
N ILE A 238 7.47 -8.46 -3.45
CA ILE A 238 8.72 -8.28 -4.18
C ILE A 238 8.38 -7.58 -5.51
N SER A 239 8.63 -6.31 -5.64
CA SER A 239 9.23 -5.38 -4.69
C SER A 239 8.70 -3.98 -4.94
N ASN A 240 9.54 -3.03 -4.67
CA ASN A 240 9.19 -1.63 -4.79
C ASN A 240 9.14 -1.16 -6.25
#